data_d94676d20030642002c745f3d349f8c3
#
_entry.id   d94676d20030642002c745f3d349f8c3
#
_cell.length_a   1.000
_cell.length_b   1.000
_cell.length_c   1.000
_cell.angle_alpha   90.00
_cell.angle_beta   90.00
_cell.angle_gamma   90.00
#
_symmetry.space_group_name_H-M   'P 1'
#
loop_
_entity.id
_entity.type
_entity.pdbx_description
1 polymer ?
#
loop_
_entity_poly.entity_id
_entity_poly.type
_entity_poly.pdbx_seq_one_letter_code
_entity_poly.pdbx_strand_id
1 'polypeptide(L)'
;MEIHTVLTGKEFNALHADKKFYKVLKNSLCHYDFTYKEGLNVDTQPFNPSSTCSKGGLYFCEEEHLHLYLFSYGSICATVSIPDNALVYKEDTKYKANQLILHNIQPISELPLWLDATVTKKIVQENGCVIQYIKEPSEELQRLAVQQDGHAIEYIKEPSEEVKRLAVQGNGLAIEYIKEPLEELRRLAVQQNGFVISYIKEPSEELRRLAVQQNGNAIEYIKEPSEEVRRLAVQKNGYAIMYIKEPSEEVRRLAVQQNGFAISYIKEPSEELRRLAVQQNEVRRLAVQQNCLAYIV
;
A
#
# COMPACT_ATOMS: atom_id res chain seq x y z
N MET A 1 -1.55 6.12 -32.62
CA MET A 1 -2.36 4.90 -32.88
C MET A 1 -3.65 5.03 -32.12
N GLU A 2 -4.76 4.91 -32.80
CA GLU A 2 -6.07 4.89 -32.10
C GLU A 2 -6.22 3.63 -31.27
N ILE A 3 -6.81 3.75 -30.09
CA ILE A 3 -7.12 2.62 -29.21
C ILE A 3 -8.13 1.72 -29.95
N HIS A 4 -7.96 0.40 -29.86
CA HIS A 4 -8.82 -0.60 -30.47
C HIS A 4 -8.61 -0.86 -31.99
N THR A 5 -7.47 -0.47 -32.55
CA THR A 5 -7.09 -0.80 -33.93
C THR A 5 -6.10 -1.97 -33.95
N VAL A 6 -6.29 -2.89 -34.91
CA VAL A 6 -5.32 -3.97 -35.19
C VAL A 6 -4.40 -3.52 -36.33
N LEU A 7 -3.09 -3.60 -36.08
CA LEU A 7 -2.05 -3.33 -37.10
C LEU A 7 -1.27 -4.61 -37.42
N THR A 8 -0.70 -4.63 -38.62
CA THR A 8 0.39 -5.57 -38.91
C THR A 8 1.66 -5.15 -38.15
N GLY A 9 2.56 -6.10 -37.88
CA GLY A 9 3.85 -5.80 -37.23
C GLY A 9 4.66 -4.80 -38.03
N LYS A 10 4.61 -4.84 -39.36
CA LYS A 10 5.27 -3.85 -40.21
C LYS A 10 4.75 -2.43 -40.01
N GLU A 11 3.44 -2.24 -39.93
CA GLU A 11 2.81 -0.94 -39.67
C GLU A 11 3.13 -0.47 -38.23
N PHE A 12 3.07 -1.40 -37.27
CA PHE A 12 3.42 -1.12 -35.89
C PHE A 12 4.87 -0.64 -35.75
N ASN A 13 5.82 -1.36 -36.35
CA ASN A 13 7.24 -1.02 -36.31
C ASN A 13 7.52 0.35 -36.97
N ALA A 14 6.83 0.67 -38.06
CA ALA A 14 6.96 1.95 -38.73
C ALA A 14 6.44 3.13 -37.89
N LEU A 15 5.35 2.92 -37.14
CA LEU A 15 4.76 3.93 -36.24
C LEU A 15 5.55 4.15 -34.95
N HIS A 16 6.33 3.16 -34.53
CA HIS A 16 7.01 3.15 -33.22
C HIS A 16 8.52 2.89 -33.35
N ALA A 17 9.15 3.37 -34.42
CA ALA A 17 10.56 3.09 -34.72
C ALA A 17 11.55 3.57 -33.63
N ASP A 18 11.19 4.59 -32.88
CA ASP A 18 11.97 5.21 -31.80
C ASP A 18 11.59 4.72 -30.39
N LYS A 19 10.60 3.80 -30.31
CA LYS A 19 10.08 3.29 -29.03
C LYS A 19 10.75 2.00 -28.60
N LYS A 20 10.90 1.82 -27.29
CA LYS A 20 11.34 0.58 -26.67
C LYS A 20 10.17 -0.13 -26.01
N PHE A 21 10.13 -1.43 -26.20
CA PHE A 21 9.08 -2.28 -25.65
C PHE A 21 9.64 -3.33 -24.71
N TYR A 22 8.87 -3.63 -23.68
CA TYR A 22 9.24 -4.54 -22.61
C TYR A 22 8.12 -5.52 -22.28
N LYS A 23 8.53 -6.68 -21.79
CA LYS A 23 7.63 -7.65 -21.20
C LYS A 23 8.14 -8.07 -19.83
N VAL A 24 7.31 -7.87 -18.80
CA VAL A 24 7.57 -8.39 -17.46
C VAL A 24 7.11 -9.85 -17.41
N LEU A 25 7.92 -10.69 -16.80
CA LEU A 25 7.76 -12.14 -16.73
C LEU A 25 7.93 -12.64 -15.30
N LYS A 26 7.24 -13.72 -14.97
CA LYS A 26 7.50 -14.50 -13.75
C LYS A 26 8.84 -15.24 -13.87
N ASN A 27 9.44 -15.59 -12.73
CA ASN A 27 10.68 -16.38 -12.70
C ASN A 27 10.53 -17.74 -13.40
N SER A 28 9.32 -18.30 -13.43
CA SER A 28 9.01 -19.54 -14.15
C SER A 28 8.93 -19.37 -15.67
N LEU A 29 8.99 -18.13 -16.19
CA LEU A 29 8.71 -17.76 -17.56
C LEU A 29 7.32 -18.19 -18.07
N CYS A 30 6.43 -18.61 -17.18
CA CYS A 30 5.07 -19.06 -17.51
C CYS A 30 4.05 -17.99 -17.19
N HIS A 31 3.10 -17.78 -18.09
CA HIS A 31 1.91 -16.98 -17.84
C HIS A 31 0.68 -17.71 -18.37
N TYR A 32 -0.27 -18.06 -17.52
CA TYR A 32 -1.30 -19.03 -17.81
C TYR A 32 -0.70 -20.35 -18.34
N ASP A 33 -1.14 -20.82 -19.47
CA ASP A 33 -0.69 -22.07 -20.11
C ASP A 33 0.44 -21.82 -21.14
N PHE A 34 1.02 -20.61 -21.19
CA PHE A 34 2.06 -20.23 -22.13
C PHE A 34 3.42 -20.09 -21.46
N THR A 35 4.44 -20.77 -21.98
CA THR A 35 5.83 -20.66 -21.51
C THR A 35 6.64 -19.81 -22.49
N TYR A 36 7.20 -18.71 -22.01
CA TYR A 36 8.04 -17.81 -22.78
C TYR A 36 9.48 -18.31 -22.88
N LYS A 37 10.15 -17.95 -23.97
CA LYS A 37 11.58 -18.25 -24.20
C LYS A 37 12.26 -17.08 -24.91
N GLU A 38 13.57 -17.07 -24.86
CA GLU A 38 14.39 -16.19 -25.69
C GLU A 38 14.08 -16.43 -27.18
N GLY A 39 14.03 -15.36 -27.98
CA GLY A 39 13.67 -15.42 -29.37
C GLY A 39 12.16 -15.39 -29.65
N LEU A 40 11.73 -16.04 -30.74
CA LEU A 40 10.35 -15.99 -31.22
C LEU A 40 9.39 -16.78 -30.31
N ASN A 41 8.35 -16.07 -29.87
CA ASN A 41 7.19 -16.62 -29.15
C ASN A 41 5.93 -16.41 -30.00
N VAL A 42 5.20 -17.46 -30.26
CA VAL A 42 3.94 -17.47 -31.05
C VAL A 42 2.84 -17.99 -30.14
N ASP A 43 1.76 -17.24 -29.97
CA ASP A 43 0.61 -17.71 -29.18
C ASP A 43 -0.05 -18.91 -29.89
N THR A 44 -0.40 -19.93 -29.13
CA THR A 44 -1.09 -21.11 -29.58
C THR A 44 -2.60 -20.92 -29.73
N GLN A 45 -3.11 -19.82 -29.15
CA GLN A 45 -4.53 -19.48 -29.22
C GLN A 45 -4.81 -18.54 -30.41
N PRO A 46 -6.00 -18.59 -31.00
CA PRO A 46 -6.42 -17.61 -32.01
C PRO A 46 -6.30 -16.18 -31.45
N PHE A 47 -5.78 -15.27 -32.28
CA PHE A 47 -5.60 -13.88 -31.89
C PHE A 47 -6.96 -13.23 -31.56
N ASN A 48 -7.06 -12.65 -30.36
CA ASN A 48 -8.26 -11.98 -29.88
C ASN A 48 -7.97 -10.50 -29.59
N PRO A 49 -8.31 -9.59 -30.50
CA PRO A 49 -8.12 -8.14 -30.33
C PRO A 49 -9.21 -7.54 -29.45
N SER A 50 -9.32 -7.96 -28.20
CA SER A 50 -10.23 -7.39 -27.20
C SER A 50 -9.47 -6.72 -26.07
N SER A 51 -10.07 -5.68 -25.48
CA SER A 51 -9.51 -4.92 -24.37
C SER A 51 -9.60 -5.59 -22.99
N THR A 52 -10.10 -6.80 -22.91
CA THR A 52 -10.09 -7.60 -21.68
C THR A 52 -8.81 -8.43 -21.61
N CYS A 53 -8.21 -8.56 -20.41
CA CYS A 53 -7.08 -9.47 -20.18
C CYS A 53 -7.44 -10.93 -20.48
N SER A 54 -7.72 -11.24 -21.75
CA SER A 54 -8.21 -12.52 -22.24
C SER A 54 -7.11 -13.29 -22.98
N LYS A 55 -7.27 -14.61 -23.11
CA LYS A 55 -6.42 -15.47 -23.94
C LYS A 55 -6.45 -15.00 -25.39
N GLY A 56 -5.45 -15.38 -26.17
CA GLY A 56 -5.33 -15.05 -27.60
C GLY A 56 -4.55 -13.75 -27.84
N GLY A 57 -3.30 -13.77 -27.42
CA GLY A 57 -2.29 -12.73 -27.61
C GLY A 57 -1.33 -12.60 -26.44
N LEU A 58 -0.11 -12.23 -26.74
CA LEU A 58 1.00 -12.04 -25.82
C LEU A 58 1.14 -10.54 -25.48
N TYR A 59 1.05 -10.19 -24.20
CA TYR A 59 1.06 -8.80 -23.75
C TYR A 59 2.48 -8.25 -23.58
N PHE A 60 2.66 -6.96 -23.92
CA PHE A 60 3.87 -6.17 -23.71
C PHE A 60 3.50 -4.69 -23.56
N CYS A 61 4.45 -3.85 -23.14
CA CYS A 61 4.22 -2.41 -22.94
C CYS A 61 5.39 -1.56 -23.46
N GLU A 62 5.15 -0.26 -23.63
CA GLU A 62 6.21 0.72 -23.84
C GLU A 62 7.02 0.96 -22.54
N GLU A 63 8.25 1.45 -22.68
CA GLU A 63 9.15 1.80 -21.57
C GLU A 63 8.48 2.74 -20.56
N GLU A 64 7.72 3.72 -21.02
CA GLU A 64 7.05 4.70 -20.17
C GLU A 64 5.95 4.09 -19.28
N HIS A 65 5.35 2.97 -19.68
CA HIS A 65 4.32 2.26 -18.93
C HIS A 65 4.87 1.06 -18.15
N LEU A 66 6.18 0.79 -18.22
CA LEU A 66 6.79 -0.38 -17.58
C LEU A 66 6.55 -0.40 -16.06
N HIS A 67 6.59 0.77 -15.41
CA HIS A 67 6.36 0.92 -13.97
C HIS A 67 5.03 0.34 -13.49
N LEU A 68 3.98 0.29 -14.33
CA LEU A 68 2.67 -0.27 -14.00
C LEU A 68 2.69 -1.81 -13.83
N TYR A 69 3.69 -2.47 -14.39
CA TYR A 69 3.75 -3.92 -14.48
C TYR A 69 4.85 -4.56 -13.62
N LEU A 70 5.79 -3.78 -13.10
CA LEU A 70 6.97 -4.30 -12.37
C LEU A 70 6.63 -5.09 -11.11
N PHE A 71 5.52 -4.77 -10.41
CA PHE A 71 5.13 -5.45 -9.18
C PHE A 71 4.13 -6.59 -9.38
N SER A 72 3.31 -6.50 -10.41
CA SER A 72 2.15 -7.37 -10.55
C SER A 72 2.47 -8.70 -11.24
N TYR A 73 3.57 -8.77 -12.00
CA TYR A 73 3.78 -9.87 -12.94
C TYR A 73 5.08 -10.65 -12.77
N GLY A 74 6.08 -10.16 -12.03
CA GLY A 74 7.31 -10.89 -11.75
C GLY A 74 8.54 -10.01 -11.58
N SER A 75 9.71 -10.65 -11.49
CA SER A 75 11.01 -10.01 -11.25
C SER A 75 11.97 -10.10 -12.45
N ILE A 76 11.51 -10.63 -13.57
CA ILE A 76 12.26 -10.79 -14.83
C ILE A 76 11.63 -9.90 -15.89
N CYS A 77 12.46 -9.32 -16.75
CA CYS A 77 12.03 -8.51 -17.87
C CYS A 77 12.82 -8.88 -19.12
N ALA A 78 12.18 -8.70 -20.27
CA ALA A 78 12.81 -8.85 -21.57
C ALA A 78 12.48 -7.65 -22.45
N THR A 79 13.36 -7.26 -23.34
CA THR A 79 13.02 -6.35 -24.43
C THR A 79 12.25 -7.09 -25.52
N VAL A 80 11.34 -6.37 -26.17
CA VAL A 80 10.41 -6.95 -27.16
C VAL A 80 10.62 -6.32 -28.51
N SER A 81 10.70 -7.14 -29.56
CA SER A 81 10.52 -6.72 -30.96
C SER A 81 9.37 -7.48 -31.60
N ILE A 82 8.75 -6.85 -32.58
CA ILE A 82 7.55 -7.39 -33.25
C ILE A 82 7.91 -7.81 -34.65
N PRO A 83 7.67 -9.09 -35.03
CA PRO A 83 7.81 -9.56 -36.42
C PRO A 83 6.87 -8.81 -37.37
N ASP A 84 7.30 -8.51 -38.58
CA ASP A 84 6.53 -7.74 -39.57
C ASP A 84 5.17 -8.38 -39.91
N ASN A 85 5.09 -9.72 -39.83
CA ASN A 85 3.88 -10.49 -40.06
C ASN A 85 3.03 -10.73 -38.83
N ALA A 86 3.38 -10.14 -37.68
CA ALA A 86 2.56 -10.17 -36.46
C ALA A 86 1.27 -9.35 -36.62
N LEU A 87 0.27 -9.68 -35.81
CA LEU A 87 -0.89 -8.83 -35.56
C LEU A 87 -0.74 -8.19 -34.20
N VAL A 88 -0.89 -6.87 -34.13
CA VAL A 88 -0.74 -6.09 -32.89
C VAL A 88 -2.00 -5.30 -32.63
N TYR A 89 -2.47 -5.38 -31.41
CA TYR A 89 -3.62 -4.62 -30.91
C TYR A 89 -3.18 -3.74 -29.76
N LYS A 90 -3.57 -2.45 -29.78
CA LYS A 90 -3.30 -1.52 -28.71
C LYS A 90 -4.46 -1.50 -27.72
N GLU A 91 -4.16 -1.80 -26.46
CA GLU A 91 -4.98 -1.43 -25.32
C GLU A 91 -4.55 -0.05 -24.78
N ASP A 92 -4.99 0.36 -23.64
CA ASP A 92 -4.68 1.67 -23.08
C ASP A 92 -3.16 1.86 -22.83
N THR A 93 -2.58 1.11 -21.87
CA THR A 93 -1.16 1.21 -21.45
C THR A 93 -0.28 0.05 -21.93
N LYS A 94 -0.84 -0.88 -22.68
CA LYS A 94 -0.16 -2.09 -23.17
C LYS A 94 -0.62 -2.48 -24.57
N TYR A 95 0.10 -3.41 -25.12
CA TYR A 95 -0.17 -4.02 -26.41
C TYR A 95 -0.35 -5.50 -26.27
N LYS A 96 -1.00 -6.09 -27.25
CA LYS A 96 -1.22 -7.51 -27.39
C LYS A 96 -0.84 -7.93 -28.80
N ALA A 97 -0.02 -8.97 -28.96
CA ALA A 97 0.37 -9.48 -30.25
C ALA A 97 0.19 -11.00 -30.33
N ASN A 98 -0.12 -11.53 -31.52
CA ASN A 98 -0.17 -12.99 -31.76
C ASN A 98 1.21 -13.64 -31.73
N GLN A 99 2.26 -12.86 -31.96
CA GLN A 99 3.66 -13.28 -31.85
C GLN A 99 4.56 -12.10 -31.49
N LEU A 100 5.65 -12.36 -30.77
CA LEU A 100 6.68 -11.39 -30.42
C LEU A 100 8.04 -12.09 -30.24
N ILE A 101 9.11 -11.32 -30.34
CA ILE A 101 10.48 -11.79 -30.09
C ILE A 101 10.94 -11.21 -28.76
N LEU A 102 11.38 -12.06 -27.84
CA LEU A 102 12.00 -11.65 -26.59
C LEU A 102 13.53 -11.64 -26.73
N HIS A 103 14.14 -10.58 -26.23
CA HIS A 103 15.58 -10.43 -26.18
C HIS A 103 16.00 -10.10 -24.75
N ASN A 104 17.18 -10.59 -24.36
CA ASN A 104 17.80 -10.25 -23.09
C ASN A 104 16.87 -10.48 -21.90
N ILE A 105 16.40 -11.72 -21.75
CA ILE A 105 15.62 -12.11 -20.55
C ILE A 105 16.52 -12.03 -19.34
N GLN A 106 16.26 -11.07 -18.44
CA GLN A 106 17.13 -10.75 -17.31
C GLN A 106 16.35 -10.24 -16.09
N PRO A 107 16.93 -10.22 -14.88
CA PRO A 107 16.33 -9.57 -13.73
C PRO A 107 16.03 -8.10 -14.02
N ILE A 108 14.91 -7.60 -13.50
CA ILE A 108 14.50 -6.18 -13.66
C ILE A 108 15.61 -5.23 -13.16
N SER A 109 16.33 -5.60 -12.09
CA SER A 109 17.45 -4.83 -11.54
C SER A 109 18.66 -4.67 -12.48
N GLU A 110 18.69 -5.42 -13.59
CA GLU A 110 19.78 -5.39 -14.57
C GLU A 110 19.40 -4.67 -15.86
N LEU A 111 18.20 -4.10 -15.91
CA LEU A 111 17.74 -3.37 -17.09
C LEU A 111 18.60 -2.13 -17.33
N PRO A 112 19.08 -1.92 -18.57
CA PRO A 112 19.87 -0.72 -18.93
C PRO A 112 19.16 0.61 -18.67
N LEU A 113 17.82 0.61 -18.60
CA LEU A 113 17.03 1.82 -18.35
C LEU A 113 17.38 2.50 -17.01
N TRP A 114 17.87 1.76 -16.01
CA TRP A 114 18.31 2.32 -14.73
C TRP A 114 19.60 3.17 -14.83
N LEU A 115 20.32 3.10 -15.95
CA LEU A 115 21.48 3.93 -16.25
C LEU A 115 21.10 5.32 -16.79
N ASP A 116 19.86 5.47 -17.28
CA ASP A 116 19.31 6.76 -17.68
C ASP A 116 18.66 7.46 -16.48
N ALA A 117 19.30 8.49 -15.96
CA ALA A 117 18.84 9.21 -14.77
C ALA A 117 17.46 9.85 -14.97
N THR A 118 17.13 10.31 -16.19
CA THR A 118 15.86 10.96 -16.51
C THR A 118 14.72 9.93 -16.50
N VAL A 119 14.94 8.81 -17.18
CA VAL A 119 13.97 7.69 -17.21
C VAL A 119 13.76 7.13 -15.81
N THR A 120 14.85 6.86 -15.09
CA THR A 120 14.81 6.35 -13.71
C THR A 120 14.03 7.27 -12.79
N LYS A 121 14.31 8.58 -12.83
CA LYS A 121 13.60 9.58 -12.02
C LYS A 121 12.10 9.60 -12.32
N LYS A 122 11.73 9.57 -13.60
CA LYS A 122 10.31 9.53 -14.02
C LYS A 122 9.62 8.28 -13.48
N ILE A 123 10.23 7.10 -13.63
CA ILE A 123 9.66 5.84 -13.15
C ILE A 123 9.48 5.84 -11.63
N VAL A 124 10.46 6.35 -10.87
CA VAL A 124 10.37 6.47 -9.40
C VAL A 124 9.28 7.45 -8.97
N GLN A 125 9.07 8.54 -9.72
CA GLN A 125 7.98 9.50 -9.47
C GLN A 125 6.60 8.89 -9.68
N GLU A 126 6.45 7.96 -10.61
CA GLU A 126 5.19 7.26 -10.88
C GLU A 126 4.95 6.11 -9.89
N ASN A 127 6.04 5.46 -9.42
CA ASN A 127 5.97 4.36 -8.46
C ASN A 127 7.24 4.30 -7.60
N GLY A 128 7.16 4.78 -6.35
CA GLY A 128 8.30 4.84 -5.42
C GLY A 128 8.92 3.48 -5.12
N CYS A 129 8.11 2.43 -5.06
CA CYS A 129 8.58 1.08 -4.71
C CYS A 129 9.50 0.45 -5.78
N VAL A 130 9.60 1.02 -7.00
CA VAL A 130 10.56 0.54 -8.02
C VAL A 130 12.02 0.71 -7.57
N ILE A 131 12.27 1.52 -6.54
CA ILE A 131 13.60 1.72 -5.95
C ILE A 131 14.27 0.40 -5.55
N GLN A 132 13.50 -0.66 -5.26
CA GLN A 132 14.02 -1.98 -4.96
C GLN A 132 14.87 -2.58 -6.10
N TYR A 133 14.66 -2.14 -7.32
CA TYR A 133 15.39 -2.62 -8.49
C TYR A 133 16.64 -1.79 -8.82
N ILE A 134 16.84 -0.66 -8.15
CA ILE A 134 17.98 0.23 -8.34
C ILE A 134 19.08 -0.16 -7.36
N LYS A 135 20.24 -0.60 -7.86
CA LYS A 135 21.30 -1.19 -7.03
C LYS A 135 21.84 -0.21 -5.98
N GLU A 136 22.08 1.03 -6.34
CA GLU A 136 22.62 2.08 -5.47
C GLU A 136 21.88 3.39 -5.74
N PRO A 137 20.65 3.53 -5.22
CA PRO A 137 19.87 4.74 -5.48
C PRO A 137 20.49 5.94 -4.77
N SER A 138 20.65 7.05 -5.52
CA SER A 138 21.08 8.31 -4.92
C SER A 138 20.08 8.78 -3.86
N GLU A 139 20.54 9.62 -2.92
CA GLU A 139 19.63 10.17 -1.88
C GLU A 139 18.47 10.95 -2.49
N GLU A 140 18.66 11.62 -3.63
CA GLU A 140 17.57 12.29 -4.35
C GLU A 140 16.50 11.30 -4.79
N LEU A 141 16.89 10.15 -5.36
CA LEU A 141 15.96 9.10 -5.75
C LEU A 141 15.27 8.46 -4.54
N GLN A 142 16.01 8.24 -3.44
CA GLN A 142 15.43 7.74 -2.20
C GLN A 142 14.35 8.68 -1.66
N ARG A 143 14.61 10.00 -1.63
CA ARG A 143 13.63 11.02 -1.24
C ARG A 143 12.39 11.00 -2.12
N LEU A 144 12.58 10.97 -3.44
CA LEU A 144 11.46 10.90 -4.39
C LEU A 144 10.62 9.63 -4.17
N ALA A 145 11.28 8.49 -3.97
CA ALA A 145 10.60 7.22 -3.73
C ALA A 145 9.71 7.27 -2.50
N VAL A 146 10.24 7.74 -1.35
CA VAL A 146 9.47 7.80 -0.10
C VAL A 146 8.43 8.93 -0.08
N GLN A 147 8.61 9.98 -0.87
CA GLN A 147 7.61 11.03 -1.05
C GLN A 147 6.42 10.53 -1.87
N GLN A 148 6.67 9.68 -2.85
CA GLN A 148 5.63 9.06 -3.65
C GLN A 148 4.90 7.96 -2.86
N ASP A 149 5.66 7.10 -2.15
CA ASP A 149 5.12 6.07 -1.26
C ASP A 149 6.05 5.87 -0.06
N GLY A 150 5.58 6.21 1.15
CA GLY A 150 6.36 6.03 2.38
C GLY A 150 6.82 4.58 2.62
N HIS A 151 6.11 3.59 2.09
CA HIS A 151 6.52 2.19 2.18
C HIS A 151 7.76 1.86 1.35
N ALA A 152 8.15 2.71 0.38
CA ALA A 152 9.37 2.52 -0.39
C ALA A 152 10.62 2.42 0.47
N ILE A 153 10.58 2.92 1.71
CA ILE A 153 11.69 2.81 2.69
C ILE A 153 12.06 1.37 3.01
N GLU A 154 11.13 0.41 2.89
CA GLU A 154 11.40 -1.03 3.06
C GLU A 154 12.56 -1.51 2.18
N TYR A 155 12.70 -0.91 0.99
CA TYR A 155 13.67 -1.30 -0.02
C TYR A 155 14.96 -0.48 0.00
N ILE A 156 15.07 0.51 0.89
CA ILE A 156 16.23 1.38 0.99
C ILE A 156 17.18 0.87 2.08
N LYS A 157 18.38 0.50 1.65
CA LYS A 157 19.45 0.14 2.58
C LYS A 157 20.02 1.41 3.22
N GLU A 158 20.10 1.46 4.53
CA GLU A 158 20.70 2.55 5.29
C GLU A 158 20.18 3.96 4.87
N PRO A 159 18.85 4.19 4.98
CA PRO A 159 18.28 5.49 4.65
C PRO A 159 18.78 6.58 5.60
N SER A 160 19.05 7.79 5.08
CA SER A 160 19.37 8.95 5.90
C SER A 160 18.20 9.33 6.84
N GLU A 161 18.48 10.10 7.90
CA GLU A 161 17.42 10.55 8.82
C GLU A 161 16.37 11.39 8.10
N GLU A 162 16.77 12.14 7.07
CA GLU A 162 15.83 12.91 6.24
C GLU A 162 14.91 11.99 5.42
N VAL A 163 15.44 10.92 4.81
CA VAL A 163 14.63 9.93 4.09
C VAL A 163 13.67 9.21 5.03
N LYS A 164 14.14 8.82 6.23
CA LYS A 164 13.28 8.24 7.27
C LYS A 164 12.14 9.17 7.68
N ARG A 165 12.47 10.46 7.89
CA ARG A 165 11.48 11.48 8.26
C ARG A 165 10.44 11.68 7.17
N LEU A 166 10.86 11.80 5.91
CA LEU A 166 9.94 11.92 4.77
C LEU A 166 9.03 10.70 4.62
N ALA A 167 9.58 9.48 4.79
CA ALA A 167 8.79 8.26 4.74
C ALA A 167 7.69 8.25 5.79
N VAL A 168 8.03 8.55 7.07
CA VAL A 168 7.07 8.59 8.17
C VAL A 168 6.09 9.74 8.03
N GLN A 169 6.49 10.90 7.48
CA GLN A 169 5.58 12.02 7.18
C GLN A 169 4.54 11.64 6.13
N GLY A 170 4.94 10.90 5.12
CA GLY A 170 4.03 10.40 4.09
C GLY A 170 3.11 9.29 4.58
N ASN A 171 3.66 8.39 5.42
CA ASN A 171 2.95 7.26 5.98
C ASN A 171 3.54 6.84 7.33
N GLY A 172 2.80 7.04 8.42
CA GLY A 172 3.24 6.64 9.77
C GLY A 172 3.61 5.16 9.90
N LEU A 173 3.00 4.27 9.11
CA LEU A 173 3.32 2.84 9.10
C LEU A 173 4.73 2.54 8.57
N ALA A 174 5.36 3.47 7.85
CA ALA A 174 6.74 3.35 7.39
C ALA A 174 7.75 3.10 8.53
N ILE A 175 7.38 3.44 9.77
CA ILE A 175 8.23 3.20 10.95
C ILE A 175 8.51 1.71 11.20
N GLU A 176 7.66 0.80 10.71
CA GLU A 176 7.86 -0.65 10.81
C GLU A 176 9.20 -1.08 10.19
N TYR A 177 9.60 -0.40 9.12
CA TYR A 177 10.82 -0.70 8.35
C TYR A 177 12.06 0.07 8.83
N ILE A 178 11.91 0.95 9.83
CA ILE A 178 13.02 1.77 10.36
C ILE A 178 13.62 1.08 11.58
N LYS A 179 14.87 0.66 11.46
CA LYS A 179 15.62 0.13 12.61
C LYS A 179 15.94 1.26 13.58
N GLU A 180 15.62 1.07 14.85
CA GLU A 180 15.92 2.00 15.94
C GLU A 180 15.53 3.47 15.63
N PRO A 181 14.24 3.73 15.35
CA PRO A 181 13.80 5.09 15.04
C PRO A 181 13.98 6.01 16.24
N LEU A 182 14.42 7.26 15.98
CA LEU A 182 14.51 8.30 16.99
C LEU A 182 13.13 8.57 17.60
N GLU A 183 13.10 9.02 18.87
CA GLU A 183 11.85 9.28 19.60
C GLU A 183 10.96 10.29 18.87
N GLU A 184 11.54 11.27 18.21
CA GLU A 184 10.80 12.24 17.39
C GLU A 184 10.04 11.57 16.23
N LEU A 185 10.68 10.61 15.55
CA LEU A 185 10.03 9.82 14.48
C LEU A 185 8.92 8.92 15.03
N ARG A 186 9.15 8.28 16.19
CA ARG A 186 8.13 7.47 16.87
C ARG A 186 6.91 8.31 17.20
N ARG A 187 7.14 9.52 17.74
CA ARG A 187 6.08 10.48 18.05
C ARG A 187 5.29 10.90 16.81
N LEU A 188 6.00 11.25 15.74
CA LEU A 188 5.38 11.62 14.45
C LEU A 188 4.49 10.49 13.91
N ALA A 189 4.98 9.26 13.92
CA ALA A 189 4.24 8.09 13.46
C ALA A 189 2.97 7.85 14.29
N VAL A 190 3.08 7.89 15.63
CA VAL A 190 1.96 7.69 16.54
C VAL A 190 0.93 8.82 16.42
N GLN A 191 1.35 10.08 16.17
CA GLN A 191 0.45 11.21 15.92
C GLN A 191 -0.42 11.00 14.68
N GLN A 192 0.11 10.36 13.64
CA GLN A 192 -0.67 10.04 12.44
C GLN A 192 -1.63 8.88 12.66
N ASN A 193 -1.16 7.84 13.33
CA ASN A 193 -1.94 6.64 13.58
C ASN A 193 -1.56 5.99 14.90
N GLY A 194 -2.46 6.04 15.89
CA GLY A 194 -2.23 5.44 17.22
C GLY A 194 -1.91 3.95 17.20
N PHE A 195 -2.37 3.21 16.19
CA PHE A 195 -2.08 1.78 16.06
C PHE A 195 -0.62 1.47 15.72
N VAL A 196 0.14 2.47 15.25
CA VAL A 196 1.58 2.35 15.01
C VAL A 196 2.38 1.97 16.25
N ILE A 197 1.82 2.19 17.43
CA ILE A 197 2.42 1.77 18.72
C ILE A 197 2.78 0.27 18.73
N SER A 198 2.10 -0.55 17.94
CA SER A 198 2.36 -2.00 17.81
C SER A 198 3.74 -2.31 17.22
N TYR A 199 4.30 -1.40 16.43
CA TYR A 199 5.61 -1.53 15.79
C TYR A 199 6.75 -0.92 16.62
N ILE A 200 6.42 -0.22 17.74
CA ILE A 200 7.41 0.44 18.58
C ILE A 200 7.79 -0.46 19.74
N LYS A 201 9.07 -0.87 19.78
CA LYS A 201 9.60 -1.64 20.90
C LYS A 201 9.73 -0.73 22.12
N GLU A 202 9.23 -1.18 23.25
CA GLU A 202 9.33 -0.48 24.54
C GLU A 202 8.95 1.01 24.45
N PRO A 203 7.70 1.31 24.05
CA PRO A 203 7.26 2.69 23.93
C PRO A 203 7.26 3.40 25.27
N SER A 204 7.72 4.67 25.29
CA SER A 204 7.64 5.53 26.45
C SER A 204 6.20 5.74 26.92
N GLU A 205 6.01 6.12 28.18
CA GLU A 205 4.66 6.40 28.70
C GLU A 205 3.99 7.56 27.95
N GLU A 206 4.77 8.53 27.47
CA GLU A 206 4.26 9.62 26.65
C GLU A 206 3.72 9.10 25.31
N LEU A 207 4.44 8.18 24.63
CA LEU A 207 3.97 7.56 23.40
C LEU A 207 2.72 6.71 23.60
N ARG A 208 2.65 5.97 24.71
CA ARG A 208 1.47 5.18 25.08
C ARG A 208 0.23 6.08 25.25
N ARG A 209 0.38 7.19 25.98
CA ARG A 209 -0.69 8.19 26.14
C ARG A 209 -1.09 8.78 24.79
N LEU A 210 -0.14 9.20 23.97
CA LEU A 210 -0.39 9.75 22.66
C LEU A 210 -1.15 8.77 21.76
N ALA A 211 -0.76 7.49 21.76
CA ALA A 211 -1.40 6.45 20.98
C ALA A 211 -2.89 6.29 21.32
N VAL A 212 -3.23 6.22 22.62
CA VAL A 212 -4.63 6.07 23.05
C VAL A 212 -5.44 7.34 22.88
N GLN A 213 -4.80 8.51 22.91
CA GLN A 213 -5.45 9.80 22.60
C GLN A 213 -5.80 9.90 21.11
N GLN A 214 -4.97 9.35 20.21
CA GLN A 214 -5.27 9.25 18.81
C GLN A 214 -6.38 8.21 18.56
N ASN A 215 -6.22 7.02 19.12
CA ASN A 215 -7.19 5.95 19.03
C ASN A 215 -7.25 5.13 20.32
N GLY A 216 -8.37 5.19 21.05
CA GLY A 216 -8.54 4.45 22.30
C GLY A 216 -8.28 2.94 22.18
N ASN A 217 -8.57 2.35 21.03
CA ASN A 217 -8.32 0.93 20.80
C ASN A 217 -6.82 0.60 20.64
N ALA A 218 -5.94 1.59 20.51
CA ALA A 218 -4.49 1.36 20.48
C ALA A 218 -3.98 0.69 21.78
N ILE A 219 -4.77 0.76 22.88
CA ILE A 219 -4.45 0.07 24.13
C ILE A 219 -4.31 -1.46 23.95
N GLU A 220 -4.93 -2.05 22.95
CA GLU A 220 -4.78 -3.48 22.60
C GLU A 220 -3.30 -3.88 22.43
N TYR A 221 -2.48 -2.96 21.91
CA TYR A 221 -1.07 -3.18 21.61
C TYR A 221 -0.11 -2.70 22.71
N ILE A 222 -0.64 -2.15 23.80
CA ILE A 222 0.17 -1.64 24.92
C ILE A 222 0.26 -2.71 26.01
N LYS A 223 1.46 -3.25 26.20
CA LYS A 223 1.73 -4.19 27.29
C LYS A 223 1.72 -3.44 28.63
N GLU A 224 1.00 -3.96 29.59
CA GLU A 224 0.92 -3.42 30.97
C GLU A 224 0.67 -1.89 31.00
N PRO A 225 -0.46 -1.42 30.43
CA PRO A 225 -0.78 -0.01 30.41
C PRO A 225 -0.98 0.52 31.84
N SER A 226 -0.45 1.72 32.13
CA SER A 226 -0.70 2.42 33.38
C SER A 226 -2.19 2.72 33.54
N GLU A 227 -2.61 3.02 34.77
CA GLU A 227 -3.99 3.42 35.06
C GLU A 227 -4.39 4.68 34.27
N GLU A 228 -3.47 5.62 34.10
CA GLU A 228 -3.70 6.83 33.29
C GLU A 228 -3.96 6.49 31.82
N VAL A 229 -3.14 5.60 31.22
CA VAL A 229 -3.34 5.14 29.82
C VAL A 229 -4.68 4.41 29.67
N ARG A 230 -5.07 3.59 30.66
CA ARG A 230 -6.37 2.90 30.66
C ARG A 230 -7.53 3.89 30.68
N ARG A 231 -7.45 4.92 31.54
CA ARG A 231 -8.47 5.98 31.63
C ARG A 231 -8.58 6.75 30.32
N LEU A 232 -7.47 7.22 29.76
CA LEU A 232 -7.44 7.94 28.48
C LEU A 232 -8.03 7.09 27.34
N ALA A 233 -7.69 5.80 27.29
CA ALA A 233 -8.20 4.90 26.27
C ALA A 233 -9.74 4.81 26.30
N VAL A 234 -10.33 4.57 27.48
CA VAL A 234 -11.79 4.46 27.62
C VAL A 234 -12.50 5.80 27.48
N GLN A 235 -11.88 6.92 27.85
CA GLN A 235 -12.40 8.27 27.59
C GLN A 235 -12.45 8.58 26.10
N LYS A 236 -11.46 8.11 25.33
CA LYS A 236 -11.43 8.27 23.89
C LYS A 236 -12.43 7.33 23.20
N ASN A 237 -12.52 6.10 23.66
CA ASN A 237 -13.45 5.09 23.17
C ASN A 237 -13.84 4.12 24.29
N GLY A 238 -15.10 4.18 24.77
CA GLY A 238 -15.59 3.31 25.83
C GLY A 238 -15.43 1.81 25.54
N TYR A 239 -15.48 1.41 24.26
CA TYR A 239 -15.22 0.03 23.85
C TYR A 239 -13.77 -0.42 24.07
N ALA A 240 -12.82 0.49 24.29
CA ALA A 240 -11.44 0.13 24.60
C ALA A 240 -11.32 -0.73 25.87
N ILE A 241 -12.34 -0.71 26.74
CA ILE A 241 -12.40 -1.56 27.94
C ILE A 241 -12.30 -3.05 27.64
N MET A 242 -12.71 -3.49 26.45
CA MET A 242 -12.62 -4.90 26.04
C MET A 242 -11.17 -5.43 26.00
N TYR A 243 -10.20 -4.52 25.83
CA TYR A 243 -8.77 -4.84 25.78
C TYR A 243 -8.06 -4.67 27.13
N ILE A 244 -8.77 -4.19 28.16
CA ILE A 244 -8.20 -3.92 29.49
C ILE A 244 -8.46 -5.11 30.42
N LYS A 245 -7.37 -5.79 30.81
CA LYS A 245 -7.45 -6.84 31.84
C LYS A 245 -7.66 -6.21 33.21
N GLU A 246 -8.64 -6.70 33.95
CA GLU A 246 -8.95 -6.27 35.33
C GLU A 246 -9.04 -4.74 35.46
N PRO A 247 -9.98 -4.09 34.75
CA PRO A 247 -10.14 -2.64 34.85
C PRO A 247 -10.62 -2.23 36.26
N SER A 248 -10.07 -1.13 36.78
CA SER A 248 -10.54 -0.52 38.03
C SER A 248 -11.98 -0.07 37.91
N GLU A 249 -12.65 0.15 39.06
CA GLU A 249 -14.04 0.64 39.04
C GLU A 249 -14.14 2.02 38.38
N GLU A 250 -13.13 2.87 38.52
CA GLU A 250 -13.06 4.16 37.85
C GLU A 250 -13.01 3.99 36.31
N VAL A 251 -12.15 3.09 35.80
CA VAL A 251 -12.06 2.79 34.34
C VAL A 251 -13.36 2.24 33.82
N ARG A 252 -14.02 1.32 34.57
CA ARG A 252 -15.33 0.78 34.23
C ARG A 252 -16.38 1.88 34.11
N ARG A 253 -16.43 2.78 35.09
CA ARG A 253 -17.35 3.91 35.11
C ARG A 253 -17.12 4.85 33.93
N LEU A 254 -15.87 5.25 33.67
CA LEU A 254 -15.50 6.10 32.53
C LEU A 254 -15.89 5.46 31.19
N ALA A 255 -15.66 4.16 31.03
CA ALA A 255 -16.04 3.44 29.82
C ALA A 255 -17.55 3.50 29.56
N VAL A 256 -18.37 3.23 30.61
CA VAL A 256 -19.83 3.28 30.52
C VAL A 256 -20.33 4.71 30.34
N GLN A 257 -19.70 5.72 30.95
CA GLN A 257 -20.03 7.13 30.74
C GLN A 257 -19.79 7.57 29.31
N GLN A 258 -18.69 7.10 28.70
CA GLN A 258 -18.37 7.41 27.31
C GLN A 258 -19.32 6.66 26.35
N ASN A 259 -19.63 5.40 26.65
CA ASN A 259 -20.55 4.59 25.85
C ASN A 259 -21.27 3.56 26.74
N GLY A 260 -22.59 3.73 26.94
CA GLY A 260 -23.37 2.81 27.78
C GLY A 260 -23.31 1.35 27.32
N PHE A 261 -23.07 1.07 26.04
CA PHE A 261 -22.88 -0.29 25.54
C PHE A 261 -21.57 -0.95 25.97
N ALA A 262 -20.60 -0.18 26.48
CA ALA A 262 -19.34 -0.72 27.02
C ALA A 262 -19.57 -1.69 28.19
N ILE A 263 -20.73 -1.59 28.86
CA ILE A 263 -21.11 -2.48 29.95
C ILE A 263 -21.13 -3.96 29.56
N SER A 264 -21.35 -4.27 28.27
CA SER A 264 -21.34 -5.65 27.75
C SER A 264 -19.99 -6.35 27.87
N TYR A 265 -18.91 -5.58 28.02
CA TYR A 265 -17.53 -6.05 28.17
C TYR A 265 -17.07 -6.08 29.63
N ILE A 266 -17.93 -5.67 30.57
CA ILE A 266 -17.62 -5.65 32.01
C ILE A 266 -18.19 -6.91 32.67
N LYS A 267 -17.30 -7.74 33.24
CA LYS A 267 -17.71 -8.88 34.02
C LYS A 267 -18.33 -8.40 35.36
N GLU A 268 -19.50 -8.91 35.69
CA GLU A 268 -20.21 -8.64 36.94
C GLU A 268 -20.34 -7.13 37.26
N PRO A 269 -20.99 -6.35 36.36
CA PRO A 269 -21.15 -4.93 36.59
C PRO A 269 -22.03 -4.65 37.81
N SER A 270 -21.62 -3.64 38.62
CA SER A 270 -22.39 -3.18 39.76
C SER A 270 -23.76 -2.61 39.33
N GLU A 271 -24.70 -2.56 40.27
CA GLU A 271 -26.04 -1.98 40.03
C GLU A 271 -25.93 -0.51 39.59
N GLU A 272 -24.96 0.25 40.16
CA GLU A 272 -24.67 1.64 39.77
C GLU A 272 -24.25 1.72 38.30
N LEU A 273 -23.34 0.85 37.84
CA LEU A 273 -22.92 0.81 36.44
C LEU A 273 -24.06 0.46 35.49
N ARG A 274 -24.96 -0.45 35.89
CA ARG A 274 -26.14 -0.80 35.09
C ARG A 274 -27.08 0.39 34.92
N ARG A 275 -27.35 1.14 35.98
CA ARG A 275 -28.16 2.37 35.93
C ARG A 275 -27.51 3.41 35.05
N LEU A 276 -26.20 3.63 35.19
CA LEU A 276 -25.45 4.56 34.37
C LEU A 276 -25.52 4.18 32.86
N ALA A 277 -25.38 2.89 32.53
CA ALA A 277 -25.48 2.40 31.15
C ALA A 277 -26.86 2.67 30.54
N VAL A 278 -27.94 2.44 31.29
CA VAL A 278 -29.29 2.73 30.82
C VAL A 278 -29.45 4.24 30.56
N GLN A 279 -29.03 5.09 31.50
CA GLN A 279 -29.10 6.54 31.36
C GLN A 279 -28.36 7.03 30.10
N GLN A 280 -27.13 6.56 29.87
CA GLN A 280 -26.34 6.96 28.71
C GLN A 280 -26.98 6.52 27.39
N ASN A 281 -27.56 5.33 27.34
CA ASN A 281 -28.22 4.81 26.14
C ASN A 281 -29.53 5.57 25.85
N GLU A 282 -30.27 6.00 26.88
CA GLU A 282 -31.46 6.84 26.72
C GLU A 282 -31.11 8.24 26.19
N VAL A 283 -30.09 8.89 26.75
CA VAL A 283 -29.61 10.20 26.26
C VAL A 283 -29.21 10.12 24.79
N ARG A 284 -28.50 9.06 24.40
CA ARG A 284 -28.11 8.86 22.99
C ARG A 284 -29.32 8.64 22.08
N ARG A 285 -30.31 7.88 22.53
CA ARG A 285 -31.55 7.64 21.76
C ARG A 285 -32.32 8.94 21.52
N LEU A 286 -32.46 9.78 22.57
CA LEU A 286 -33.12 11.09 22.48
C LEU A 286 -32.38 12.04 21.54
N ALA A 287 -31.05 12.09 21.60
CA ALA A 287 -30.23 12.92 20.71
C ALA A 287 -30.38 12.52 19.24
N VAL A 288 -30.43 11.21 18.93
CA VAL A 288 -30.67 10.71 17.59
C VAL A 288 -32.07 11.10 17.10
N GLN A 289 -33.10 10.98 17.95
CA GLN A 289 -34.45 11.36 17.60
C GLN A 289 -34.59 12.87 17.30
N GLN A 290 -33.95 13.72 18.11
CA GLN A 290 -33.94 15.18 17.88
C GLN A 290 -33.24 15.57 16.59
N ASN A 291 -32.07 14.92 16.26
CA ASN A 291 -31.39 15.18 15.00
C ASN A 291 -32.16 14.71 13.77
N CYS A 292 -32.90 13.59 13.88
CA CYS A 292 -33.79 13.15 12.80
C CYS A 292 -34.94 14.13 12.55
N LEU A 293 -35.46 14.79 13.59
CA LEU A 293 -36.49 15.80 13.46
C LEU A 293 -35.99 17.13 12.83
N ALA A 294 -34.72 17.47 13.04
CA ALA A 294 -34.08 18.66 12.45
C ALA A 294 -33.84 18.55 10.93
N TYR A 295 -33.90 17.35 10.34
CA TYR A 295 -33.81 17.13 8.89
C TYR A 295 -35.17 17.04 8.20
N ILE A 296 -36.29 17.15 8.93
CA ILE A 296 -37.67 17.04 8.39
C ILE A 296 -38.37 18.42 8.36
N VAL A 297 -37.74 19.46 8.87
CA VAL A 297 -38.17 20.86 8.80
C VAL A 297 -37.24 21.62 7.88
#